data_54f509b3d04068d5022ae8677ae27125
#
_entry.id   54f509b3d04068d5022ae8677ae27125
#
_cell.length_a   1.000
_cell.length_b   1.000
_cell.length_c   1.000
_cell.angle_alpha   90.00
_cell.angle_beta   90.00
_cell.angle_gamma   90.00
#
_symmetry.space_group_name_H-M   'P 1'
#
loop_
_entity.id
_entity.type
_entity.pdbx_description
1 polymer ?
#
loop_
_entity_poly.entity_id
_entity_poly.type
_entity_poly.pdbx_seq_one_letter_code
_entity_poly.pdbx_strand_id
1 'polypeptide(L)'
;MNTLLQRINISTTKAPELIDITDQVEEVVAASQIRDGVAIVYSKHTTAAIKINENEPLLLQDMAHFLEKCAPRNGNYLHNDFTIRKNMPDDECPNGHAHCQHLLLGTSESIPIISG
;
A
#
# COMPACT_ATOMS: atom_id res chain seq x y z
N MET A 1 -2.61 21.67 19.70
CA MET A 1 -2.73 20.69 18.62
C MET A 1 -2.71 19.27 19.20
N ASN A 2 -3.68 18.45 18.81
CA ASN A 2 -3.74 17.06 19.24
C ASN A 2 -3.25 16.16 18.13
N THR A 3 -2.37 15.23 18.47
CA THR A 3 -1.89 14.23 17.53
C THR A 3 -1.95 12.85 18.16
N LEU A 4 -2.19 11.86 17.33
CA LEU A 4 -2.16 10.46 17.73
C LEU A 4 -1.45 9.66 16.62
N LEU A 5 -0.47 8.88 17.01
CA LEU A 5 0.18 7.93 16.12
C LEU A 5 -0.25 6.53 16.51
N GLN A 6 -0.77 5.79 15.55
CA GLN A 6 -1.20 4.41 15.76
C GLN A 6 -0.69 3.53 14.63
N ARG A 7 -0.21 2.35 14.97
CA ARG A 7 0.22 1.35 13.98
C ARG A 7 -0.89 0.35 13.76
N ILE A 8 -1.09 0.01 12.47
CA ILE A 8 -1.99 -1.06 12.05
C ILE A 8 -1.13 -2.15 11.46
N ASN A 9 -1.20 -3.35 12.02
CA ASN A 9 -0.43 -4.49 11.56
C ASN A 9 -1.27 -5.33 10.61
N ILE A 10 -0.73 -5.60 9.42
CA ILE A 10 -1.42 -6.33 8.37
C ILE A 10 -0.49 -7.44 7.90
N SER A 11 -1.03 -8.66 7.78
CA SER A 11 -0.33 -9.79 7.22
C SER A 11 -0.91 -10.12 5.85
N THR A 12 -0.05 -10.25 4.85
CA THR A 12 -0.46 -10.61 3.50
C THR A 12 -0.23 -12.10 3.24
N THR A 13 -1.03 -12.67 2.35
CA THR A 13 -0.96 -14.10 2.01
C THR A 13 -0.67 -14.34 0.54
N LYS A 14 -0.76 -13.31 -0.28
CA LYS A 14 -0.52 -13.38 -1.74
C LYS A 14 -0.08 -12.02 -2.26
N ALA A 15 0.33 -11.96 -3.52
CA ALA A 15 0.69 -10.73 -4.21
C ALA A 15 0.17 -10.76 -5.66
N PRO A 16 -0.50 -9.71 -6.12
CA PRO A 16 -0.94 -8.56 -5.33
C PRO A 16 -2.10 -8.93 -4.42
N GLU A 17 -2.23 -8.20 -3.33
CA GLU A 17 -3.35 -8.35 -2.41
C GLU A 17 -3.89 -6.96 -2.05
N LEU A 18 -5.19 -6.78 -2.29
CA LEU A 18 -5.89 -5.53 -1.98
C LEU A 18 -6.66 -5.76 -0.68
N ILE A 19 -6.27 -5.05 0.37
CA ILE A 19 -6.83 -5.21 1.71
C ILE A 19 -7.53 -3.93 2.11
N ASP A 20 -8.82 -4.03 2.45
CA ASP A 20 -9.58 -2.90 2.97
C ASP A 20 -9.26 -2.68 4.45
N ILE A 21 -8.72 -1.51 4.76
CA ILE A 21 -8.36 -1.13 6.14
C ILE A 21 -9.27 -0.01 6.66
N THR A 22 -10.39 0.24 6.02
CA THR A 22 -11.29 1.35 6.38
C THR A 22 -11.70 1.28 7.85
N ASP A 23 -12.14 0.12 8.33
CA ASP A 23 -12.60 -0.03 9.71
C ASP A 23 -11.48 0.25 10.71
N GLN A 24 -10.28 -0.23 10.45
CA GLN A 24 -9.13 0.00 11.32
C GLN A 24 -8.77 1.49 11.38
N VAL A 25 -8.84 2.19 10.25
CA VAL A 25 -8.58 3.63 10.21
C VAL A 25 -9.67 4.39 10.96
N GLU A 26 -10.92 4.03 10.77
CA GLU A 26 -12.05 4.65 11.49
C GLU A 26 -11.93 4.47 12.98
N GLU A 27 -11.51 3.30 13.45
CA GLU A 27 -11.28 3.04 14.88
C GLU A 27 -10.20 3.95 15.46
N VAL A 28 -9.11 4.16 14.72
CA VAL A 28 -8.03 5.07 15.15
C VAL A 28 -8.53 6.50 15.22
N VAL A 29 -9.27 6.95 14.22
CA VAL A 29 -9.86 8.30 14.21
C VAL A 29 -10.80 8.48 15.40
N ALA A 30 -11.68 7.53 15.66
CA ALA A 30 -12.59 7.59 16.79
C ALA A 30 -11.83 7.64 18.13
N ALA A 31 -10.81 6.80 18.30
CA ALA A 31 -10.01 6.76 19.52
C ALA A 31 -9.22 8.06 19.73
N SER A 32 -8.88 8.77 18.67
CA SER A 32 -8.14 10.05 18.76
C SER A 32 -8.97 11.18 19.36
N GLN A 33 -10.30 11.09 19.28
CA GLN A 33 -11.25 12.14 19.66
C GLN A 33 -11.06 13.45 18.88
N ILE A 34 -10.29 13.42 17.80
CA ILE A 34 -10.13 14.55 16.88
C ILE A 34 -11.39 14.65 16.03
N ARG A 35 -12.05 15.80 16.08
CA ARG A 35 -13.27 16.04 15.34
C ARG A 35 -13.02 16.72 14.01
N ASP A 36 -12.04 17.62 13.95
CA ASP A 36 -11.64 18.34 12.74
C ASP A 36 -10.12 18.26 12.63
N GLY A 37 -9.64 17.69 11.55
CA GLY A 37 -8.21 17.49 11.37
C GLY A 37 -7.93 16.67 10.12
N VAL A 38 -6.81 15.96 10.16
CA VAL A 38 -6.34 15.14 9.03
C VAL A 38 -5.84 13.80 9.55
N ALA A 39 -6.27 12.73 8.91
CA ALA A 39 -5.67 11.42 9.08
C ALA A 39 -4.71 11.18 7.93
N ILE A 40 -3.46 10.85 8.25
CA ILE A 40 -2.47 10.45 7.26
C ILE A 40 -2.23 8.96 7.43
N VAL A 41 -2.54 8.20 6.39
CA VAL A 41 -2.33 6.74 6.37
C VAL A 41 -1.10 6.48 5.50
N TYR A 42 -0.11 5.82 6.08
CA TYR A 42 1.21 5.69 5.46
C TYR A 42 1.74 4.27 5.60
N SER A 43 2.28 3.73 4.51
CA SER A 43 3.07 2.50 4.52
C SER A 43 4.52 2.83 4.22
N LYS A 44 5.43 2.36 5.07
CA LYS A 44 6.86 2.63 4.91
C LYS A 44 7.57 1.64 3.98
N HIS A 45 6.83 0.74 3.35
CA HIS A 45 7.39 -0.28 2.46
C HIS A 45 7.28 0.14 1.01
N THR A 46 8.33 -0.06 0.24
CA THR A 46 8.40 0.39 -1.16
C THR A 46 7.71 -0.54 -2.15
N THR A 47 7.15 -1.65 -1.68
CA THR A 47 6.33 -2.56 -2.46
C THR A 47 4.89 -2.68 -1.91
N ALA A 48 4.55 -1.84 -0.94
CA ALA A 48 3.20 -1.71 -0.40
C ALA A 48 2.73 -0.27 -0.58
N ALA A 49 1.45 -0.08 -0.83
CA ALA A 49 0.89 1.22 -1.15
C ALA A 49 -0.42 1.45 -0.40
N ILE A 50 -0.79 2.73 -0.28
CA ILE A 50 -2.07 3.15 0.29
C ILE A 50 -2.84 3.87 -0.80
N LYS A 51 -4.11 3.50 -0.98
CA LYS A 51 -5.01 4.17 -1.93
C LYS A 51 -6.41 4.27 -1.37
N ILE A 52 -7.09 5.33 -1.75
CA ILE A 52 -8.52 5.48 -1.51
C ILE A 52 -9.22 5.10 -2.81
N ASN A 53 -10.08 4.10 -2.73
CA ASN A 53 -10.84 3.65 -3.89
C ASN A 53 -12.07 2.88 -3.42
N GLU A 54 -12.88 2.42 -4.36
CA GLU A 54 -14.07 1.66 -4.06
C GLU A 54 -13.75 0.20 -3.76
N ASN A 55 -14.30 -0.32 -2.67
CA ASN A 55 -14.15 -1.73 -2.32
C ASN A 55 -15.31 -2.54 -2.91
N GLU A 56 -15.19 -2.88 -4.19
CA GLU A 56 -16.17 -3.67 -4.92
C GLU A 56 -15.47 -4.88 -5.55
N PRO A 57 -15.98 -6.11 -5.37
CA PRO A 57 -15.25 -7.33 -5.73
C PRO A 57 -14.75 -7.41 -7.17
N LEU A 58 -15.57 -6.98 -8.13
CA LEU A 58 -15.16 -7.03 -9.55
C LEU A 58 -14.15 -5.93 -9.86
N LEU A 59 -14.30 -4.76 -9.26
CA LEU A 59 -13.34 -3.68 -9.42
C LEU A 59 -11.98 -4.06 -8.84
N LEU A 60 -11.94 -4.77 -7.71
CA LEU A 60 -10.67 -5.24 -7.15
C LEU A 60 -9.93 -6.17 -8.12
N GLN A 61 -10.66 -7.00 -8.86
CA GLN A 61 -10.08 -7.83 -9.91
C GLN A 61 -9.54 -6.96 -11.05
N ASP A 62 -10.29 -5.95 -11.47
CA ASP A 62 -9.85 -5.02 -12.50
C ASP A 62 -8.57 -4.28 -12.08
N MET A 63 -8.50 -3.85 -10.81
CA MET A 63 -7.31 -3.18 -10.28
C MET A 63 -6.08 -4.08 -10.33
N ALA A 64 -6.22 -5.34 -9.93
CA ALA A 64 -5.12 -6.30 -9.98
C ALA A 64 -4.65 -6.54 -11.43
N HIS A 65 -5.58 -6.70 -12.36
CA HIS A 65 -5.26 -6.86 -13.77
C HIS A 65 -4.60 -5.62 -14.35
N PHE A 66 -5.07 -4.44 -13.97
CA PHE A 66 -4.47 -3.17 -14.41
C PHE A 66 -3.01 -3.07 -13.97
N LEU A 67 -2.71 -3.37 -12.71
CA LEU A 67 -1.34 -3.33 -12.21
C LEU A 67 -0.45 -4.34 -12.93
N GLU A 68 -0.94 -5.55 -13.13
CA GLU A 68 -0.19 -6.59 -13.85
C GLU A 68 0.07 -6.19 -15.30
N LYS A 69 -0.89 -5.51 -15.94
CA LYS A 69 -0.71 -5.02 -17.31
C LYS A 69 0.34 -3.92 -17.38
N CYS A 70 0.36 -3.01 -16.39
CA CYS A 70 1.31 -1.89 -16.37
C CYS A 70 2.73 -2.32 -16.04
N ALA A 71 2.89 -3.27 -15.12
CA ALA A 71 4.18 -3.78 -14.71
C ALA A 71 4.07 -5.29 -14.43
N PRO A 72 4.18 -6.11 -15.47
CA PRO A 72 3.98 -7.56 -15.35
C PRO A 72 5.01 -8.22 -14.43
N ARG A 73 4.55 -9.17 -13.62
CA ARG A 73 5.43 -9.95 -12.73
C ARG A 73 6.57 -10.62 -13.48
N ASN A 74 6.31 -11.12 -14.67
CA ASN A 74 7.28 -11.83 -15.51
C ASN A 74 8.01 -10.90 -16.47
N GLY A 75 7.95 -9.60 -16.27
CA GLY A 75 8.68 -8.64 -17.07
C GLY A 75 10.18 -8.67 -16.79
N ASN A 76 10.94 -8.01 -17.64
CA ASN A 76 12.39 -7.90 -17.48
C ASN A 76 12.73 -6.67 -16.66
N TYR A 77 13.26 -6.88 -15.47
CA TYR A 77 13.66 -5.81 -14.56
C TYR A 77 15.11 -6.00 -14.16
N LEU A 78 15.92 -4.95 -14.32
CA LEU A 78 17.32 -4.97 -13.87
C LEU A 78 17.42 -5.26 -12.36
N HIS A 79 16.43 -4.79 -11.60
CA HIS A 79 16.34 -5.05 -10.16
C HIS A 79 16.29 -6.54 -9.82
N ASN A 80 15.77 -7.37 -10.72
CA ASN A 80 15.67 -8.82 -10.54
C ASN A 80 16.92 -9.58 -11.01
N ASP A 81 17.88 -8.89 -11.61
CA ASP A 81 19.10 -9.52 -12.09
C ASP A 81 20.14 -9.59 -10.97
N PHE A 82 20.13 -10.70 -10.24
CA PHE A 82 21.00 -10.91 -9.10
C PHE A 82 22.47 -11.17 -9.50
N THR A 83 22.77 -11.26 -10.81
CA THR A 83 24.13 -11.36 -11.29
C THR A 83 24.84 -10.01 -11.34
N ILE A 84 24.07 -8.90 -11.47
CA ILE A 84 24.63 -7.54 -11.53
C ILE A 84 24.35 -6.71 -10.27
N ARG A 85 23.27 -7.01 -9.53
CA ARG A 85 23.01 -6.35 -8.25
C ARG A 85 23.94 -6.84 -7.18
N LYS A 86 24.31 -5.90 -6.27
CA LYS A 86 25.17 -6.17 -5.11
C LYS A 86 24.45 -5.74 -3.84
N ASN A 87 24.88 -6.30 -2.70
CA ASN A 87 24.39 -5.93 -1.37
C ASN A 87 22.86 -6.16 -1.19
N MET A 88 22.33 -7.19 -1.84
CA MET A 88 20.94 -7.57 -1.63
C MET A 88 20.81 -8.60 -0.52
N PRO A 89 19.66 -8.65 0.19
CA PRO A 89 19.41 -9.71 1.16
C PRO A 89 19.36 -11.09 0.49
N ASP A 90 19.85 -12.12 1.20
CA ASP A 90 19.89 -13.48 0.67
C ASP A 90 18.50 -14.05 0.38
N ASP A 91 17.48 -13.58 1.11
CA ASP A 91 16.09 -14.06 1.01
C ASP A 91 15.22 -13.17 0.10
N GLU A 92 15.82 -12.24 -0.65
CA GLU A 92 15.04 -11.37 -1.51
C GLU A 92 14.43 -12.14 -2.68
N CYS A 93 13.10 -12.00 -2.83
CA CYS A 93 12.38 -12.50 -4.00
C CYS A 93 12.40 -11.45 -5.11
N PRO A 94 12.36 -11.87 -6.39
CA PRO A 94 12.23 -10.92 -7.51
C PRO A 94 10.96 -10.07 -7.36
N ASN A 95 11.12 -8.77 -7.19
CA ASN A 95 10.02 -7.85 -6.91
C ASN A 95 10.07 -6.53 -7.68
N GLY A 96 10.84 -6.48 -8.77
CA GLY A 96 10.94 -5.28 -9.60
C GLY A 96 9.58 -4.79 -10.10
N HIS A 97 8.68 -5.70 -10.45
CA HIS A 97 7.33 -5.35 -10.87
C HIS A 97 6.56 -4.62 -9.76
N ALA A 98 6.72 -5.06 -8.51
CA ALA A 98 6.01 -4.46 -7.38
C ALA A 98 6.49 -3.03 -7.12
N HIS A 99 7.79 -2.76 -7.23
CA HIS A 99 8.33 -1.41 -7.13
C HIS A 99 7.79 -0.51 -8.25
N CYS A 100 7.68 -1.03 -9.46
CA CYS A 100 7.14 -0.27 -10.59
C CYS A 100 5.64 -0.01 -10.44
N GLN A 101 4.88 -0.99 -9.97
CA GLN A 101 3.46 -0.81 -9.64
C GLN A 101 3.30 0.26 -8.57
N HIS A 102 4.18 0.27 -7.58
CA HIS A 102 4.17 1.25 -6.50
C HIS A 102 4.30 2.69 -6.99
N LEU A 103 5.04 2.92 -8.09
CA LEU A 103 5.17 4.26 -8.69
C LEU A 103 3.81 4.86 -9.06
N LEU A 104 2.82 4.02 -9.40
CA LEU A 104 1.48 4.45 -9.76
C LEU A 104 0.60 4.72 -8.54
N LEU A 105 0.94 4.14 -7.39
CA LEU A 105 0.07 4.09 -6.22
C LEU A 105 0.50 5.05 -5.12
N GLY A 106 1.77 4.98 -4.73
CA GLY A 106 2.31 5.81 -3.66
C GLY A 106 2.14 5.23 -2.26
N THR A 107 2.75 5.90 -1.29
CA THR A 107 2.92 5.38 0.08
C THR A 107 1.91 5.90 1.08
N SER A 108 1.18 6.97 0.76
CA SER A 108 0.31 7.62 1.75
C SER A 108 -0.90 8.27 1.12
N GLU A 109 -1.94 8.41 1.95
CA GLU A 109 -3.12 9.19 1.64
C GLU A 109 -3.44 10.09 2.82
N SER A 110 -3.88 11.31 2.52
CA SER A 110 -4.36 12.27 3.50
C SER A 110 -5.88 12.35 3.44
N ILE A 111 -6.53 12.16 4.57
CA ILE A 111 -7.99 12.09 4.65
C ILE A 111 -8.47 13.16 5.61
N PRO A 112 -9.30 14.12 5.17
CA PRO A 112 -9.89 15.08 6.09
C PRO A 112 -10.80 14.42 7.12
N ILE A 113 -10.72 14.88 8.35
CA ILE A 113 -11.65 14.51 9.42
C ILE A 113 -12.54 15.71 9.63
N ILE A 114 -13.84 15.54 9.43
CA ILE A 114 -14.83 16.62 9.54
C ILE A 114 -15.92 16.16 10.48
N SER A 115 -16.07 16.83 11.61
CA SER A 115 -17.07 16.53 12.64
C SER A 115 -16.97 15.10 13.20
N GLY A 116 -15.80 14.56 13.22
CA GLY A 116 -15.56 13.21 13.72
C GLY A 116 -15.70 12.10 12.72
#